data_031d9c4252751e70e4507768b2c17da9
#
_entry.id   031d9c4252751e70e4507768b2c17da9
#
_cell.length_a   1.000
_cell.length_b   1.000
_cell.length_c   1.000
_cell.angle_alpha   90.00
_cell.angle_beta   90.00
_cell.angle_gamma   90.00
#
_symmetry.space_group_name_H-M   'P 1'
#
loop_
_entity.id
_entity.type
_entity.pdbx_description
1 polymer ?
#
loop_
_entity_poly.entity_id
_entity_poly.type
_entity_poly.pdbx_seq_one_letter_code
_entity_poly.pdbx_strand_id
1 'polypeptide(L)'
;MSRSTYSVFAGSVFAILLLLFFYSVADILLLLFISILFSLYLGAITDTLQRRFRVPRGVGLLAAVLVTALGLVGVGYLMVPPVARQTQELLHALPPELERWEAQLLALAERSPLAMELLGPIEEGRSYVGSILQQVGGYFRGVVPYVFSGVQFMIHVVSVLVMGIYMALRPGLYREGFIALVPPLHRDLARDLLSDLGHTLRAWIVGQLLAMVSLGLLTWVGLEALDVPYALAFGVFTGVAAIVPFFGTLVSTLLPALFVLGPQGPITALLVVGLGAVVHLVEANVIAPMIMERQVHLPPVLTMLSVLVMAHLLDVIGLLVAVPVLASVMVVVRRIYVHRVLEGKGFRRAVRDQPLEVRLPAGGDVLVHPEAQQVTLPAALES
;
A
#
# COMPACT_ATOMS: atom_id res chain seq x y z
N MET A 1 -14.74 17.32 44.75
CA MET A 1 -14.37 16.42 43.65
C MET A 1 -13.25 15.50 44.11
N SER A 2 -13.41 14.19 43.98
CA SER A 2 -12.43 13.21 44.45
C SER A 2 -11.13 13.28 43.61
N ARG A 3 -9.98 12.89 44.22
CA ARG A 3 -8.69 12.82 43.51
C ARG A 3 -8.77 11.99 42.20
N SER A 4 -9.67 11.01 42.18
CA SER A 4 -9.97 10.18 41.02
C SER A 4 -10.59 10.97 39.82
N THR A 5 -11.49 11.94 40.13
CA THR A 5 -12.14 12.74 39.06
C THR A 5 -11.14 13.69 38.39
N TYR A 6 -10.20 14.26 39.13
CA TYR A 6 -9.14 15.10 38.57
C TYR A 6 -8.17 14.30 37.68
N SER A 7 -7.79 13.09 38.11
CA SER A 7 -6.89 12.25 37.30
C SER A 7 -7.54 11.78 35.99
N VAL A 8 -8.84 11.44 36.01
CA VAL A 8 -9.58 11.08 34.78
C VAL A 8 -9.71 12.30 33.87
N PHE A 9 -10.07 13.47 34.42
CA PHE A 9 -10.19 14.69 33.60
C PHE A 9 -8.84 15.09 32.99
N ALA A 10 -7.76 15.13 33.79
CA ALA A 10 -6.42 15.43 33.30
C ALA A 10 -5.95 14.40 32.22
N GLY A 11 -6.23 13.12 32.44
CA GLY A 11 -5.94 12.06 31.47
C GLY A 11 -6.71 12.23 30.16
N SER A 12 -7.99 12.61 30.23
CA SER A 12 -8.81 12.88 29.04
C SER A 12 -8.31 14.10 28.27
N VAL A 13 -7.99 15.20 28.97
CA VAL A 13 -7.41 16.41 28.35
C VAL A 13 -6.07 16.09 27.70
N PHE A 14 -5.20 15.35 28.39
CA PHE A 14 -3.91 14.92 27.81
C PHE A 14 -4.09 14.04 26.57
N ALA A 15 -5.03 13.11 26.59
CA ALA A 15 -5.33 12.26 25.44
C ALA A 15 -5.83 13.08 24.23
N ILE A 16 -6.73 14.05 24.48
CA ILE A 16 -7.22 14.95 23.42
C ILE A 16 -6.07 15.80 22.85
N LEU A 17 -5.23 16.39 23.70
CA LEU A 17 -4.07 17.16 23.24
C LEU A 17 -3.09 16.31 22.45
N LEU A 18 -2.87 15.07 22.87
CA LEU A 18 -2.02 14.11 22.14
C LEU A 18 -2.61 13.78 20.76
N LEU A 19 -3.91 13.54 20.66
CA LEU A 19 -4.58 13.28 19.39
C LEU A 19 -4.51 14.50 18.46
N LEU A 20 -4.75 15.70 18.98
CA LEU A 20 -4.61 16.95 18.21
C LEU A 20 -3.18 17.17 17.74
N PHE A 21 -2.18 16.86 18.58
CA PHE A 21 -0.77 16.92 18.20
C PHE A 21 -0.48 15.94 17.05
N PHE A 22 -0.87 14.66 17.17
CA PHE A 22 -0.68 13.67 16.11
C PHE A 22 -1.38 14.08 14.82
N TYR A 23 -2.59 14.63 14.92
CA TYR A 23 -3.30 15.14 13.75
C TYR A 23 -2.54 16.31 13.10
N SER A 24 -2.02 17.25 13.89
CA SER A 24 -1.26 18.40 13.38
C SER A 24 0.07 18.03 12.70
N VAL A 25 0.69 16.91 13.10
CA VAL A 25 1.95 16.44 12.52
C VAL A 25 1.77 15.24 11.57
N ALA A 26 0.52 14.89 11.26
CA ALA A 26 0.20 13.70 10.45
C ALA A 26 0.95 13.68 9.11
N ASP A 27 1.01 14.81 8.41
CA ASP A 27 1.73 14.93 7.13
C ASP A 27 3.23 14.63 7.27
N ILE A 28 3.85 15.11 8.36
CA ILE A 28 5.28 14.88 8.63
C ILE A 28 5.53 13.41 8.95
N LEU A 29 4.64 12.80 9.77
CA LEU A 29 4.71 11.37 10.09
C LEU A 29 4.51 10.52 8.85
N LEU A 30 3.64 10.94 7.95
CA LEU A 30 3.42 10.30 6.66
C LEU A 30 4.67 10.35 5.77
N LEU A 31 5.30 11.53 5.66
CA LEU A 31 6.57 11.68 4.94
C LEU A 31 7.67 10.82 5.53
N LEU A 32 7.75 10.74 6.86
CA LEU A 32 8.66 9.84 7.56
C LEU A 32 8.37 8.36 7.22
N PHE A 33 7.10 7.97 7.22
CA PHE A 33 6.68 6.60 6.88
C PHE A 33 7.03 6.26 5.43
N ILE A 34 6.77 7.15 4.47
CA ILE A 34 7.18 6.99 3.07
C ILE A 34 8.71 6.88 2.97
N SER A 35 9.47 7.67 3.75
CA SER A 35 10.92 7.60 3.81
C SER A 35 11.42 6.25 4.34
N ILE A 36 10.72 5.68 5.33
CA ILE A 36 11.00 4.32 5.83
C ILE A 36 10.76 3.29 4.72
N LEU A 37 9.63 3.38 4.00
CA LEU A 37 9.35 2.49 2.86
C LEU A 37 10.43 2.61 1.80
N PHE A 38 10.82 3.82 1.44
CA PHE A 38 11.90 4.08 0.48
C PHE A 38 13.26 3.54 0.96
N SER A 39 13.56 3.69 2.26
CA SER A 39 14.75 3.11 2.89
C SER A 39 14.76 1.58 2.81
N LEU A 40 13.62 0.93 3.06
CA LEU A 40 13.47 -0.52 2.95
C LEU A 40 13.64 -1.01 1.50
N TYR A 41 13.12 -0.25 0.52
CA TYR A 41 13.33 -0.48 -0.90
C TYR A 41 14.80 -0.41 -1.28
N LEU A 42 15.49 0.69 -0.96
CA LEU A 42 16.93 0.84 -1.20
C LEU A 42 17.73 -0.24 -0.47
N GLY A 43 17.34 -0.56 0.77
CA GLY A 43 17.94 -1.63 1.56
C GLY A 43 17.81 -3.00 0.88
N ALA A 44 16.66 -3.32 0.26
CA ALA A 44 16.46 -4.57 -0.45
C ALA A 44 17.43 -4.71 -1.63
N ILE A 45 17.63 -3.66 -2.41
CA ILE A 45 18.61 -3.63 -3.53
C ILE A 45 20.03 -3.73 -2.98
N THR A 46 20.36 -2.90 -1.97
CA THR A 46 21.69 -2.87 -1.35
C THR A 46 22.09 -4.24 -0.80
N ASP A 47 21.21 -4.89 -0.04
CA ASP A 47 21.45 -6.20 0.55
C ASP A 47 21.64 -7.28 -0.54
N THR A 48 20.89 -7.18 -1.65
CA THR A 48 21.05 -8.08 -2.81
C THR A 48 22.39 -7.90 -3.48
N LEU A 49 22.83 -6.64 -3.71
CA LEU A 49 24.15 -6.34 -4.27
C LEU A 49 25.28 -6.80 -3.36
N GLN A 50 25.15 -6.56 -2.04
CA GLN A 50 26.13 -7.03 -1.07
C GLN A 50 26.30 -8.56 -1.07
N ARG A 51 25.19 -9.30 -1.10
CA ARG A 51 25.22 -10.77 -1.12
C ARG A 51 25.79 -11.30 -2.43
N ARG A 52 25.46 -10.68 -3.56
CA ARG A 52 25.85 -11.15 -4.90
C ARG A 52 27.29 -10.76 -5.26
N PHE A 53 27.71 -9.55 -4.93
CA PHE A 53 28.99 -8.97 -5.36
C PHE A 53 29.98 -8.71 -4.22
N ARG A 54 29.60 -9.01 -2.96
CA ARG A 54 30.43 -8.83 -1.75
C ARG A 54 30.99 -7.40 -1.58
N VAL A 55 30.26 -6.40 -2.06
CA VAL A 55 30.65 -4.99 -1.93
C VAL A 55 30.31 -4.41 -0.54
N PRO A 56 31.05 -3.41 -0.04
CA PRO A 56 30.70 -2.74 1.22
C PRO A 56 29.35 -2.00 1.09
N ARG A 57 28.65 -1.86 2.24
CA ARG A 57 27.28 -1.31 2.28
C ARG A 57 27.14 0.06 1.60
N GLY A 58 28.12 0.97 1.81
CA GLY A 58 28.09 2.30 1.19
C GLY A 58 28.11 2.24 -0.34
N VAL A 59 28.95 1.37 -0.91
CA VAL A 59 29.03 1.16 -2.36
C VAL A 59 27.74 0.52 -2.89
N GLY A 60 27.22 -0.49 -2.18
CA GLY A 60 25.96 -1.13 -2.53
C GLY A 60 24.77 -0.15 -2.50
N LEU A 61 24.73 0.76 -1.51
CA LEU A 61 23.71 1.78 -1.41
C LEU A 61 23.86 2.83 -2.52
N LEU A 62 25.08 3.31 -2.79
CA LEU A 62 25.33 4.24 -3.89
C LEU A 62 24.86 3.64 -5.23
N ALA A 63 25.20 2.37 -5.48
CA ALA A 63 24.74 1.65 -6.65
C ALA A 63 23.20 1.53 -6.68
N ALA A 64 22.55 1.22 -5.54
CA ALA A 64 21.09 1.16 -5.46
C ALA A 64 20.43 2.50 -5.77
N VAL A 65 20.97 3.61 -5.24
CA VAL A 65 20.48 4.96 -5.53
C VAL A 65 20.67 5.32 -7.01
N LEU A 66 21.86 5.05 -7.56
CA LEU A 66 22.15 5.31 -8.97
C LEU A 66 21.28 4.47 -9.90
N VAL A 67 21.09 3.17 -9.63
CA VAL A 67 20.20 2.29 -10.41
C VAL A 67 18.77 2.78 -10.35
N THR A 68 18.30 3.18 -9.16
CA THR A 68 16.95 3.75 -9.00
C THR A 68 16.80 5.07 -9.76
N ALA A 69 17.75 5.98 -9.62
CA ALA A 69 17.74 7.27 -10.32
C ALA A 69 17.80 7.09 -11.84
N LEU A 70 18.73 6.26 -12.33
CA LEU A 70 18.85 5.95 -13.77
C LEU A 70 17.60 5.23 -14.29
N GLY A 71 17.04 4.32 -13.51
CA GLY A 71 15.78 3.65 -13.84
C GLY A 71 14.62 4.64 -13.97
N LEU A 72 14.45 5.53 -12.99
CA LEU A 72 13.41 6.56 -13.04
C LEU A 72 13.61 7.56 -14.19
N VAL A 73 14.85 8.04 -14.38
CA VAL A 73 15.18 8.94 -15.50
C VAL A 73 15.00 8.23 -16.83
N GLY A 74 15.45 6.97 -16.95
CA GLY A 74 15.31 6.18 -18.17
C GLY A 74 13.86 5.90 -18.53
N VAL A 75 13.06 5.42 -17.57
CA VAL A 75 11.63 5.21 -17.74
C VAL A 75 10.93 6.55 -18.04
N GLY A 76 11.27 7.61 -17.31
CA GLY A 76 10.73 8.94 -17.56
C GLY A 76 11.03 9.42 -18.98
N TYR A 77 12.29 9.34 -19.42
CA TYR A 77 12.68 9.76 -20.76
C TYR A 77 12.02 8.96 -21.88
N LEU A 78 11.88 7.65 -21.69
CA LEU A 78 11.27 6.77 -22.70
C LEU A 78 9.73 6.82 -22.68
N MET A 79 9.12 6.93 -21.50
CA MET A 79 7.67 6.79 -21.34
C MET A 79 6.93 8.15 -21.30
N VAL A 80 7.50 9.18 -20.66
CA VAL A 80 6.78 10.46 -20.49
C VAL A 80 6.41 11.12 -21.81
N PRO A 81 7.27 11.22 -22.85
CA PRO A 81 6.89 11.86 -24.12
C PRO A 81 5.75 11.14 -24.85
N PRO A 82 5.80 9.81 -25.07
CA PRO A 82 4.70 9.13 -25.75
C PRO A 82 3.41 9.10 -24.89
N VAL A 83 3.52 8.91 -23.57
CA VAL A 83 2.35 8.93 -22.68
C VAL A 83 1.72 10.32 -22.66
N ALA A 84 2.52 11.40 -22.56
CA ALA A 84 2.01 12.76 -22.58
C ALA A 84 1.29 13.10 -23.89
N ARG A 85 1.85 12.69 -25.03
CA ARG A 85 1.18 12.87 -26.35
C ARG A 85 -0.12 12.10 -26.41
N GLN A 86 -0.10 10.79 -26.13
CA GLN A 86 -1.30 9.96 -26.13
C GLN A 86 -2.37 10.45 -25.15
N THR A 87 -1.95 10.94 -23.97
CA THR A 87 -2.89 11.51 -22.99
C THR A 87 -3.51 12.83 -23.49
N GLN A 88 -2.72 13.70 -24.12
CA GLN A 88 -3.26 14.92 -24.71
C GLN A 88 -4.23 14.63 -25.85
N GLU A 89 -3.87 13.73 -26.76
CA GLU A 89 -4.72 13.30 -27.85
C GLU A 89 -6.02 12.64 -27.34
N LEU A 90 -5.92 11.80 -26.31
CA LEU A 90 -7.06 11.21 -25.62
C LEU A 90 -7.99 12.28 -25.03
N LEU A 91 -7.43 13.25 -24.30
CA LEU A 91 -8.21 14.33 -23.69
C LEU A 91 -8.91 15.21 -24.75
N HIS A 92 -8.32 15.35 -25.93
CA HIS A 92 -8.95 16.07 -27.04
C HIS A 92 -10.00 15.22 -27.77
N ALA A 93 -9.81 13.92 -27.85
CA ALA A 93 -10.75 13.01 -28.49
C ALA A 93 -11.97 12.66 -27.63
N LEU A 94 -11.84 12.73 -26.29
CA LEU A 94 -12.92 12.36 -25.36
C LEU A 94 -14.21 13.21 -25.52
N PRO A 95 -14.19 14.56 -25.57
CA PRO A 95 -15.42 15.36 -25.62
C PRO A 95 -16.33 15.00 -26.79
N PRO A 96 -15.87 14.97 -28.06
CA PRO A 96 -16.71 14.63 -29.18
C PRO A 96 -17.24 13.19 -29.17
N GLU A 97 -16.46 12.24 -28.62
CA GLU A 97 -16.92 10.86 -28.48
C GLU A 97 -18.03 10.73 -27.43
N LEU A 98 -17.93 11.48 -26.36
CA LEU A 98 -18.94 11.49 -25.31
C LEU A 98 -20.26 12.14 -25.75
N GLU A 99 -20.18 13.20 -26.55
CA GLU A 99 -21.37 13.79 -27.20
C GLU A 99 -22.05 12.78 -28.14
N ARG A 100 -21.28 12.00 -28.88
CA ARG A 100 -21.81 10.90 -29.73
C ARG A 100 -22.49 9.82 -28.91
N TRP A 101 -21.91 9.42 -27.77
CA TRP A 101 -22.53 8.42 -26.88
C TRP A 101 -23.82 8.94 -26.27
N GLU A 102 -23.84 10.19 -25.82
CA GLU A 102 -25.04 10.84 -25.29
C GLU A 102 -26.14 10.82 -26.36
N ALA A 103 -25.85 11.19 -27.60
CA ALA A 103 -26.80 11.14 -28.70
C ALA A 103 -27.28 9.71 -28.99
N GLN A 104 -26.39 8.70 -28.93
CA GLN A 104 -26.76 7.29 -29.13
C GLN A 104 -27.62 6.76 -27.97
N LEU A 105 -27.32 7.12 -26.74
CA LEU A 105 -28.12 6.74 -25.56
C LEU A 105 -29.50 7.36 -25.61
N LEU A 106 -29.59 8.62 -26.02
CA LEU A 106 -30.88 9.31 -26.23
C LEU A 106 -31.72 8.64 -27.32
N ALA A 107 -31.10 8.32 -28.45
CA ALA A 107 -31.77 7.60 -29.54
C ALA A 107 -32.22 6.17 -29.16
N LEU A 108 -31.52 5.51 -28.26
CA LEU A 108 -31.91 4.21 -27.68
C LEU A 108 -33.03 4.37 -26.65
N ALA A 109 -33.01 5.43 -25.84
CA ALA A 109 -34.06 5.75 -24.87
C ALA A 109 -35.37 6.04 -25.54
N GLU A 110 -35.38 6.80 -26.66
CA GLU A 110 -36.59 7.07 -27.46
C GLU A 110 -37.20 5.79 -28.06
N ARG A 111 -36.41 4.75 -28.29
CA ARG A 111 -36.87 3.47 -28.88
C ARG A 111 -37.29 2.42 -27.85
N SER A 112 -37.02 2.60 -26.56
CA SER A 112 -37.31 1.62 -25.53
C SER A 112 -37.92 2.24 -24.29
N PRO A 113 -39.19 1.91 -23.93
CA PRO A 113 -39.85 2.41 -22.74
C PRO A 113 -39.09 2.08 -21.44
N LEU A 114 -38.42 0.91 -21.39
CA LEU A 114 -37.57 0.47 -20.26
C LEU A 114 -36.33 1.34 -20.10
N ALA A 115 -35.75 1.82 -21.19
CA ALA A 115 -34.59 2.70 -21.13
C ALA A 115 -34.97 4.10 -20.60
N MET A 116 -36.16 4.58 -20.92
CA MET A 116 -36.69 5.83 -20.43
C MET A 116 -36.98 5.78 -18.91
N GLU A 117 -37.45 4.64 -18.41
CA GLU A 117 -37.68 4.41 -16.98
C GLU A 117 -36.40 4.31 -16.17
N LEU A 118 -35.32 3.72 -16.73
CA LEU A 118 -34.02 3.57 -16.10
C LEU A 118 -33.17 4.85 -16.11
N LEU A 119 -33.27 5.65 -17.15
CA LEU A 119 -32.51 6.90 -17.29
C LEU A 119 -33.16 8.10 -16.59
N GLY A 120 -34.43 7.98 -16.24
CA GLY A 120 -35.24 9.08 -15.63
C GLY A 120 -35.56 10.22 -16.61
N PRO A 121 -36.28 11.24 -16.17
CA PRO A 121 -36.61 12.39 -17.01
C PRO A 121 -35.33 13.15 -17.36
N ILE A 122 -34.99 13.13 -18.65
CA ILE A 122 -33.83 13.84 -19.20
C ILE A 122 -34.20 15.32 -19.22
N GLU A 123 -33.67 16.09 -18.27
CA GLU A 123 -33.82 17.55 -18.31
C GLU A 123 -33.06 18.10 -19.53
N GLU A 124 -33.77 18.75 -20.43
CA GLU A 124 -33.19 19.43 -21.59
C GLU A 124 -32.09 20.40 -21.12
N GLY A 125 -30.84 20.12 -21.54
CA GLY A 125 -29.66 20.95 -21.26
C GLY A 125 -28.72 20.45 -20.18
N ARG A 126 -28.96 19.33 -19.52
CA ARG A 126 -28.00 18.67 -18.63
C ARG A 126 -27.36 17.46 -19.31
N SER A 127 -26.12 17.65 -19.78
CA SER A 127 -25.26 16.51 -20.17
C SER A 127 -24.83 15.73 -18.93
N TYR A 128 -25.37 14.52 -18.73
CA TYR A 128 -24.93 13.61 -17.66
C TYR A 128 -23.47 13.24 -17.83
N VAL A 129 -23.07 13.06 -19.07
CA VAL A 129 -21.67 12.76 -19.44
C VAL A 129 -20.79 13.98 -19.19
N GLY A 130 -21.26 15.19 -19.47
CA GLY A 130 -20.55 16.43 -19.14
C GLY A 130 -20.35 16.61 -17.64
N SER A 131 -21.32 16.23 -16.79
CA SER A 131 -21.20 16.32 -15.34
C SER A 131 -20.21 15.27 -14.78
N ILE A 132 -20.21 14.05 -15.31
CA ILE A 132 -19.23 13.00 -14.96
C ILE A 132 -17.82 13.44 -15.40
N LEU A 133 -17.69 14.01 -16.60
CA LEU A 133 -16.40 14.55 -17.07
C LEU A 133 -15.91 15.73 -16.25
N GLN A 134 -16.80 16.62 -15.84
CA GLN A 134 -16.43 17.73 -14.93
C GLN A 134 -15.95 17.19 -13.60
N GLN A 135 -16.58 16.15 -13.04
CA GLN A 135 -16.14 15.51 -11.80
C GLN A 135 -14.82 14.78 -12.01
N VAL A 136 -14.74 13.91 -13.02
CA VAL A 136 -13.50 13.17 -13.34
C VAL A 136 -12.38 14.13 -13.75
N GLY A 137 -12.67 15.10 -14.62
CA GLY A 137 -11.73 16.17 -14.99
C GLY A 137 -11.36 17.08 -13.82
N GLY A 138 -12.26 17.27 -12.85
CA GLY A 138 -11.99 17.94 -11.58
C GLY A 138 -10.97 17.20 -10.73
N TYR A 139 -11.12 15.88 -10.63
CA TYR A 139 -10.12 15.04 -9.96
C TYR A 139 -8.76 15.09 -10.66
N PHE A 140 -8.71 14.97 -11.99
CA PHE A 140 -7.47 15.10 -12.75
C PHE A 140 -6.87 16.52 -12.67
N ARG A 141 -7.70 17.57 -12.72
CA ARG A 141 -7.24 18.96 -12.52
C ARG A 141 -6.78 19.23 -11.09
N GLY A 142 -7.31 18.50 -10.10
CA GLY A 142 -6.85 18.55 -8.72
C GLY A 142 -5.52 17.81 -8.50
N VAL A 143 -5.34 16.65 -9.13
CA VAL A 143 -4.12 15.83 -8.99
C VAL A 143 -2.94 16.44 -9.74
N VAL A 144 -3.15 16.95 -10.95
CA VAL A 144 -2.07 17.54 -11.77
C VAL A 144 -1.40 18.75 -11.10
N PRO A 145 -2.10 19.75 -10.55
CA PRO A 145 -1.48 20.83 -9.79
C PRO A 145 -0.82 20.34 -8.48
N TYR A 146 -1.34 19.32 -7.83
CA TYR A 146 -0.72 18.74 -6.62
C TYR A 146 0.63 18.10 -6.93
N VAL A 147 0.72 17.39 -8.04
CA VAL A 147 1.98 16.82 -8.54
C VAL A 147 2.92 17.91 -9.06
N PHE A 148 2.38 19.04 -9.56
CA PHE A 148 3.13 20.14 -10.17
C PHE A 148 3.11 21.46 -9.35
N SER A 149 2.59 21.50 -8.13
CA SER A 149 2.72 22.66 -7.23
C SER A 149 4.17 22.79 -6.71
N GLY A 150 5.00 22.90 -7.64
CA GLY A 150 6.45 23.07 -7.83
C GLY A 150 7.31 22.92 -6.56
N VAL A 151 7.29 23.89 -5.66
CA VAL A 151 8.30 23.98 -4.58
C VAL A 151 7.96 23.04 -3.43
N GLN A 152 6.71 22.95 -3.02
CA GLN A 152 6.32 22.12 -1.87
C GLN A 152 6.43 20.61 -2.18
N PHE A 153 6.03 20.20 -3.37
CA PHE A 153 6.24 18.83 -3.84
C PHE A 153 7.73 18.47 -3.90
N MET A 154 8.57 19.37 -4.43
CA MET A 154 10.03 19.17 -4.46
C MET A 154 10.61 19.05 -3.06
N ILE A 155 10.17 19.88 -2.10
CA ILE A 155 10.60 19.78 -0.69
C ILE A 155 10.23 18.40 -0.13
N HIS A 156 9.00 17.91 -0.35
CA HIS A 156 8.57 16.61 0.13
C HIS A 156 9.40 15.48 -0.50
N VAL A 157 9.60 15.50 -1.83
CA VAL A 157 10.41 14.50 -2.53
C VAL A 157 11.86 14.51 -2.02
N VAL A 158 12.49 15.68 -1.94
CA VAL A 158 13.87 15.79 -1.43
C VAL A 158 13.95 15.31 0.02
N SER A 159 12.97 15.66 0.86
CA SER A 159 12.93 15.21 2.25
C SER A 159 12.83 13.69 2.35
N VAL A 160 11.95 13.06 1.56
CA VAL A 160 11.79 11.60 1.50
C VAL A 160 13.08 10.93 1.03
N LEU A 161 13.70 11.45 -0.04
CA LEU A 161 14.95 10.92 -0.58
C LEU A 161 16.08 11.01 0.45
N VAL A 162 16.27 12.18 1.05
CA VAL A 162 17.34 12.42 2.03
C VAL A 162 17.12 11.51 3.25
N MET A 163 15.95 11.56 3.89
CA MET A 163 15.65 10.72 5.05
C MET A 163 15.77 9.23 4.73
N GLY A 164 15.24 8.79 3.58
CA GLY A 164 15.29 7.40 3.16
C GLY A 164 16.71 6.90 2.91
N ILE A 165 17.56 7.70 2.23
CA ILE A 165 18.96 7.38 2.00
C ILE A 165 19.73 7.29 3.32
N TYR A 166 19.57 8.26 4.24
CA TYR A 166 20.23 8.21 5.55
C TYR A 166 19.82 6.97 6.37
N MET A 167 18.52 6.64 6.38
CA MET A 167 18.03 5.44 7.07
C MET A 167 18.54 4.15 6.40
N ALA A 168 18.65 4.10 5.07
CA ALA A 168 19.21 2.97 4.34
C ALA A 168 20.70 2.80 4.57
N LEU A 169 21.44 3.91 4.74
CA LEU A 169 22.88 3.89 5.00
C LEU A 169 23.22 3.26 6.36
N ARG A 170 22.46 3.64 7.41
CA ARG A 170 22.71 3.20 8.78
C ARG A 170 21.42 2.70 9.47
N PRO A 171 20.80 1.62 8.99
CA PRO A 171 19.51 1.15 9.51
C PRO A 171 19.59 0.74 10.99
N GLY A 172 20.75 0.21 11.42
CA GLY A 172 20.98 -0.15 12.82
C GLY A 172 20.89 1.05 13.78
N LEU A 173 21.39 2.23 13.36
CA LEU A 173 21.35 3.42 14.18
C LEU A 173 19.90 3.82 14.53
N TYR A 174 19.04 3.88 13.53
CA TYR A 174 17.63 4.27 13.71
C TYR A 174 16.84 3.17 14.44
N ARG A 175 17.10 1.91 14.12
CA ARG A 175 16.46 0.77 14.79
C ARG A 175 16.83 0.73 16.28
N GLU A 176 18.12 0.77 16.63
CA GLU A 176 18.55 0.75 18.04
C GLU A 176 18.15 2.05 18.77
N GLY A 177 18.18 3.20 18.08
CA GLY A 177 17.66 4.45 18.63
C GLY A 177 16.18 4.35 19.02
N PHE A 178 15.34 3.74 18.19
CA PHE A 178 13.93 3.50 18.51
C PHE A 178 13.78 2.51 19.68
N ILE A 179 14.56 1.41 19.68
CA ILE A 179 14.55 0.40 20.77
C ILE A 179 14.99 1.02 22.09
N ALA A 180 15.92 1.99 22.08
CA ALA A 180 16.39 2.65 23.29
C ALA A 180 15.30 3.45 24.00
N LEU A 181 14.27 3.93 23.28
CA LEU A 181 13.09 4.61 23.85
C LEU A 181 12.15 3.65 24.57
N VAL A 182 12.27 2.35 24.31
CA VAL A 182 11.42 1.32 24.90
C VAL A 182 12.01 0.89 26.27
N PRO A 183 11.17 0.72 27.32
CA PRO A 183 11.63 0.21 28.60
C PRO A 183 12.39 -1.12 28.45
N PRO A 184 13.46 -1.36 29.23
CA PRO A 184 14.35 -2.53 29.08
C PRO A 184 13.61 -3.87 29.01
N LEU A 185 12.57 -4.04 29.81
CA LEU A 185 11.73 -5.25 29.84
C LEU A 185 11.04 -5.59 28.51
N HIS A 186 10.87 -4.61 27.61
CA HIS A 186 10.10 -4.77 26.36
C HIS A 186 10.97 -4.60 25.11
N ARG A 187 12.30 -4.45 25.27
CA ARG A 187 13.23 -4.22 24.14
C ARG A 187 13.29 -5.38 23.15
N ASP A 188 13.25 -6.63 23.65
CA ASP A 188 13.25 -7.80 22.78
C ASP A 188 11.98 -7.88 21.96
N LEU A 189 10.82 -7.58 22.58
CA LEU A 189 9.58 -7.46 21.82
C LEU A 189 9.65 -6.37 20.74
N ALA A 190 10.24 -5.21 21.07
CA ALA A 190 10.42 -4.12 20.10
C ALA A 190 11.35 -4.52 18.94
N ARG A 191 12.43 -5.26 19.22
CA ARG A 191 13.33 -5.79 18.18
C ARG A 191 12.62 -6.74 17.25
N ASP A 192 11.88 -7.68 17.80
CA ASP A 192 11.10 -8.64 17.02
C ASP A 192 10.04 -7.93 16.17
N LEU A 193 9.30 -7.00 16.77
CA LEU A 193 8.27 -6.23 16.08
C LEU A 193 8.84 -5.43 14.91
N LEU A 194 9.95 -4.71 15.12
CA LEU A 194 10.62 -3.96 14.05
C LEU A 194 11.18 -4.86 12.96
N SER A 195 11.62 -6.07 13.32
CA SER A 195 12.04 -7.08 12.35
C SER A 195 10.88 -7.55 11.49
N ASP A 196 9.76 -7.93 12.12
CA ASP A 196 8.54 -8.39 11.44
C ASP A 196 7.98 -7.30 10.52
N LEU A 197 7.92 -6.04 11.00
CA LEU A 197 7.53 -4.88 10.20
C LEU A 197 8.44 -4.69 8.98
N GLY A 198 9.76 -4.73 9.20
CA GLY A 198 10.73 -4.58 8.11
C GLY A 198 10.59 -5.67 7.05
N HIS A 199 10.40 -6.92 7.46
CA HIS A 199 10.17 -8.04 6.53
C HIS A 199 8.86 -7.90 5.76
N THR A 200 7.76 -7.60 6.45
CA THR A 200 6.44 -7.43 5.86
C THR A 200 6.41 -6.29 4.85
N LEU A 201 6.90 -5.10 5.24
CA LEU A 201 6.89 -3.93 4.37
C LEU A 201 7.82 -4.10 3.17
N ARG A 202 9.00 -4.73 3.34
CA ARG A 202 9.90 -5.03 2.22
C ARG A 202 9.26 -6.00 1.23
N ALA A 203 8.61 -7.06 1.70
CA ALA A 203 7.90 -8.01 0.85
C ALA A 203 6.76 -7.32 0.10
N TRP A 204 6.00 -6.47 0.79
CA TRP A 204 4.93 -5.69 0.18
C TRP A 204 5.44 -4.76 -0.93
N ILE A 205 6.52 -3.97 -0.69
CA ILE A 205 7.09 -3.05 -1.69
C ILE A 205 7.48 -3.81 -2.95
N VAL A 206 8.22 -4.92 -2.81
CA VAL A 206 8.69 -5.71 -3.95
C VAL A 206 7.50 -6.30 -4.71
N GLY A 207 6.53 -6.83 -3.98
CA GLY A 207 5.30 -7.37 -4.56
C GLY A 207 4.49 -6.32 -5.30
N GLN A 208 4.31 -5.16 -4.70
CA GLN A 208 3.55 -4.06 -5.29
C GLN A 208 4.20 -3.53 -6.58
N LEU A 209 5.51 -3.34 -6.58
CA LEU A 209 6.24 -2.92 -7.79
C LEU A 209 6.11 -3.96 -8.91
N LEU A 210 6.23 -5.25 -8.58
CA LEU A 210 6.05 -6.32 -9.56
C LEU A 210 4.63 -6.34 -10.12
N ALA A 211 3.61 -6.19 -9.26
CA ALA A 211 2.22 -6.11 -9.68
C ALA A 211 1.97 -4.90 -10.61
N MET A 212 2.46 -3.71 -10.24
CA MET A 212 2.33 -2.49 -11.07
C MET A 212 2.94 -2.65 -12.44
N VAL A 213 4.17 -3.19 -12.53
CA VAL A 213 4.86 -3.42 -13.81
C VAL A 213 4.15 -4.50 -14.63
N SER A 214 3.75 -5.59 -13.99
CA SER A 214 3.08 -6.70 -14.70
C SER A 214 1.72 -6.27 -15.24
N LEU A 215 0.88 -5.61 -14.44
CA LEU A 215 -0.43 -5.12 -14.87
C LEU A 215 -0.32 -4.07 -15.96
N GLY A 216 0.59 -3.10 -15.80
CA GLY A 216 0.83 -2.09 -16.83
C GLY A 216 1.28 -2.69 -18.15
N LEU A 217 2.21 -3.64 -18.11
CA LEU A 217 2.72 -4.31 -19.31
C LEU A 217 1.66 -5.19 -19.97
N LEU A 218 0.93 -6.01 -19.19
CA LEU A 218 -0.13 -6.88 -19.73
C LEU A 218 -1.24 -6.05 -20.38
N THR A 219 -1.65 -4.94 -19.72
CA THR A 219 -2.66 -4.05 -20.28
C THR A 219 -2.16 -3.37 -21.55
N TRP A 220 -0.94 -2.84 -21.56
CA TRP A 220 -0.36 -2.22 -22.76
C TRP A 220 -0.31 -3.21 -23.93
N VAL A 221 0.35 -4.35 -23.74
CA VAL A 221 0.51 -5.35 -24.80
C VAL A 221 -0.84 -5.90 -25.27
N GLY A 222 -1.79 -6.13 -24.36
CA GLY A 222 -3.11 -6.61 -24.71
C GLY A 222 -3.93 -5.58 -25.51
N LEU A 223 -3.88 -4.31 -25.13
CA LEU A 223 -4.57 -3.23 -25.85
C LEU A 223 -3.92 -2.96 -27.22
N GLU A 224 -2.59 -3.03 -27.31
CA GLU A 224 -1.84 -2.92 -28.56
C GLU A 224 -2.24 -4.05 -29.52
N ALA A 225 -2.37 -5.28 -29.03
CA ALA A 225 -2.81 -6.44 -29.83
C ALA A 225 -4.26 -6.34 -30.32
N LEU A 226 -5.08 -5.51 -29.70
CA LEU A 226 -6.46 -5.20 -30.11
C LEU A 226 -6.54 -3.90 -30.96
N ASP A 227 -5.40 -3.34 -31.38
CA ASP A 227 -5.30 -2.06 -32.11
C ASP A 227 -6.04 -0.91 -31.41
N VAL A 228 -6.03 -0.91 -30.06
CA VAL A 228 -6.65 0.15 -29.26
C VAL A 228 -5.73 1.38 -29.26
N PRO A 229 -6.21 2.55 -29.69
CA PRO A 229 -5.41 3.77 -29.63
C PRO A 229 -5.06 4.12 -28.18
N TYR A 230 -3.89 4.74 -27.99
CA TYR A 230 -3.37 5.15 -26.67
C TYR A 230 -3.09 3.98 -25.72
N ALA A 231 -2.85 2.77 -26.23
CA ALA A 231 -2.59 1.56 -25.47
C ALA A 231 -1.49 1.74 -24.42
N LEU A 232 -0.38 2.43 -24.77
CA LEU A 232 0.72 2.72 -23.84
C LEU A 232 0.26 3.60 -22.69
N ALA A 233 -0.53 4.66 -22.96
CA ALA A 233 -1.06 5.55 -21.92
C ALA A 233 -1.95 4.77 -20.95
N PHE A 234 -2.88 3.96 -21.46
CA PHE A 234 -3.73 3.11 -20.62
C PHE A 234 -2.93 2.09 -19.82
N GLY A 235 -1.90 1.47 -20.41
CA GLY A 235 -1.01 0.56 -19.70
C GLY A 235 -0.28 1.25 -18.52
N VAL A 236 0.30 2.41 -18.77
CA VAL A 236 0.98 3.19 -17.72
C VAL A 236 0.00 3.64 -16.62
N PHE A 237 -1.19 4.14 -16.99
CA PHE A 237 -2.22 4.51 -16.02
C PHE A 237 -2.66 3.31 -15.19
N THR A 238 -2.86 2.14 -15.80
CA THR A 238 -3.18 0.89 -15.09
C THR A 238 -2.09 0.51 -14.10
N GLY A 239 -0.83 0.51 -14.52
CA GLY A 239 0.30 0.19 -13.67
C GLY A 239 0.41 1.13 -12.45
N VAL A 240 0.23 2.43 -12.67
CA VAL A 240 0.24 3.42 -11.57
C VAL A 240 -1.00 3.28 -10.69
N ALA A 241 -2.18 3.13 -11.28
CA ALA A 241 -3.43 2.98 -10.53
C ALA A 241 -3.47 1.70 -9.68
N ALA A 242 -2.74 0.67 -10.08
CA ALA A 242 -2.63 -0.60 -9.34
C ALA A 242 -2.03 -0.44 -7.93
N ILE A 243 -1.37 0.69 -7.63
CA ILE A 243 -0.90 0.98 -6.26
C ILE A 243 -2.07 1.07 -5.27
N VAL A 244 -3.25 1.45 -5.76
CA VAL A 244 -4.49 1.48 -4.98
C VAL A 244 -5.33 0.26 -5.34
N PRO A 245 -5.62 -0.65 -4.38
CA PRO A 245 -6.43 -1.84 -4.63
C PRO A 245 -7.76 -1.48 -5.28
N PHE A 246 -8.21 -2.29 -6.23
CA PHE A 246 -9.43 -2.13 -7.03
C PHE A 246 -9.43 -0.99 -8.05
N PHE A 247 -8.63 0.07 -7.87
CA PHE A 247 -8.52 1.13 -8.86
C PHE A 247 -7.80 0.68 -10.13
N GLY A 248 -6.77 -0.16 -9.98
CA GLY A 248 -6.08 -0.74 -11.13
C GLY A 248 -7.04 -1.46 -12.07
N THR A 249 -7.95 -2.29 -11.53
CA THR A 249 -8.98 -3.01 -12.29
C THR A 249 -9.92 -2.06 -13.04
N LEU A 250 -10.39 -1.04 -12.35
CA LEU A 250 -11.31 -0.07 -12.94
C LEU A 250 -10.66 0.66 -14.12
N VAL A 251 -9.45 1.14 -13.93
CA VAL A 251 -8.70 1.88 -14.96
C VAL A 251 -8.33 0.99 -16.12
N SER A 252 -7.86 -0.24 -15.86
CA SER A 252 -7.42 -1.16 -16.92
C SER A 252 -8.54 -1.67 -17.80
N THR A 253 -9.76 -1.74 -17.31
CA THR A 253 -10.89 -2.34 -18.02
C THR A 253 -11.90 -1.31 -18.47
N LEU A 254 -12.42 -0.50 -17.54
CA LEU A 254 -13.53 0.39 -17.84
C LEU A 254 -13.11 1.56 -18.72
N LEU A 255 -11.98 2.19 -18.42
CA LEU A 255 -11.56 3.40 -19.14
C LEU A 255 -11.27 3.13 -20.62
N PRO A 256 -10.43 2.13 -21.01
CA PRO A 256 -10.21 1.85 -22.42
C PRO A 256 -11.44 1.25 -23.11
N ALA A 257 -12.27 0.44 -22.42
CA ALA A 257 -13.49 -0.11 -23.01
C ALA A 257 -14.48 1.00 -23.39
N LEU A 258 -14.69 1.95 -22.49
CA LEU A 258 -15.52 3.12 -22.77
C LEU A 258 -14.93 3.95 -23.91
N PHE A 259 -13.62 4.13 -23.95
CA PHE A 259 -12.97 4.93 -24.99
C PHE A 259 -13.18 4.35 -26.40
N VAL A 260 -13.03 3.03 -26.55
CA VAL A 260 -13.16 2.40 -27.88
C VAL A 260 -14.61 2.18 -28.31
N LEU A 261 -15.57 2.30 -27.41
CA LEU A 261 -16.99 2.03 -27.69
C LEU A 261 -17.54 2.90 -28.83
N GLY A 262 -17.17 4.18 -28.87
CA GLY A 262 -17.56 5.12 -29.91
C GLY A 262 -16.84 4.86 -31.23
N PRO A 263 -15.50 5.02 -31.29
CA PRO A 263 -14.78 4.97 -32.56
C PRO A 263 -14.64 3.56 -33.17
N GLN A 264 -14.54 2.52 -32.35
CA GLN A 264 -14.32 1.14 -32.80
C GLN A 264 -15.54 0.21 -32.62
N GLY A 265 -16.53 0.71 -31.92
CA GLY A 265 -17.82 0.04 -31.74
C GLY A 265 -17.87 -0.97 -30.59
N PRO A 266 -19.08 -1.56 -30.35
CA PRO A 266 -19.35 -2.37 -29.17
C PRO A 266 -18.60 -3.70 -29.13
N ILE A 267 -18.22 -4.25 -30.28
CA ILE A 267 -17.48 -5.52 -30.34
C ILE A 267 -16.07 -5.32 -29.77
N THR A 268 -15.37 -4.27 -30.19
CA THR A 268 -14.03 -3.97 -29.66
C THR A 268 -14.10 -3.62 -28.16
N ALA A 269 -15.11 -2.87 -27.75
CA ALA A 269 -15.31 -2.60 -26.33
C ALA A 269 -15.51 -3.88 -25.51
N LEU A 270 -16.27 -4.85 -26.02
CA LEU A 270 -16.45 -6.16 -25.38
C LEU A 270 -15.14 -6.96 -25.32
N LEU A 271 -14.34 -6.91 -26.39
CA LEU A 271 -13.01 -7.54 -26.41
C LEU A 271 -12.07 -6.91 -25.38
N VAL A 272 -12.11 -5.60 -25.21
CA VAL A 272 -11.33 -4.89 -24.16
C VAL A 272 -11.81 -5.27 -22.75
N VAL A 273 -13.11 -5.42 -22.52
CA VAL A 273 -13.63 -5.94 -21.25
C VAL A 273 -13.15 -7.38 -21.02
N GLY A 274 -13.19 -8.22 -22.06
CA GLY A 274 -12.66 -9.59 -22.01
C GLY A 274 -11.16 -9.61 -21.72
N LEU A 275 -10.38 -8.73 -22.33
CA LEU A 275 -8.95 -8.56 -22.03
C LEU A 275 -8.74 -8.16 -20.56
N GLY A 276 -9.49 -7.20 -20.06
CA GLY A 276 -9.45 -6.80 -18.65
C GLY A 276 -9.71 -7.98 -17.71
N ALA A 277 -10.73 -8.79 -18.02
CA ALA A 277 -11.01 -10.02 -17.26
C ALA A 277 -9.82 -11.00 -17.30
N VAL A 278 -9.21 -11.21 -18.45
CA VAL A 278 -8.02 -12.07 -18.60
C VAL A 278 -6.83 -11.51 -17.81
N VAL A 279 -6.55 -10.22 -17.90
CA VAL A 279 -5.47 -9.56 -17.15
C VAL A 279 -5.68 -9.76 -15.66
N HIS A 280 -6.91 -9.62 -15.16
CA HIS A 280 -7.24 -9.86 -13.75
C HIS A 280 -7.16 -11.32 -13.34
N LEU A 281 -7.56 -12.25 -14.20
CA LEU A 281 -7.38 -13.68 -13.95
C LEU A 281 -5.89 -14.04 -13.85
N VAL A 282 -5.05 -13.47 -14.71
CA VAL A 282 -3.59 -13.65 -14.66
C VAL A 282 -3.03 -13.02 -13.37
N GLU A 283 -3.48 -11.82 -13.01
CA GLU A 283 -3.10 -11.18 -11.74
C GLU A 283 -3.45 -12.06 -10.54
N ALA A 284 -4.71 -12.47 -10.43
CA ALA A 284 -5.22 -13.20 -9.27
C ALA A 284 -4.64 -14.62 -9.14
N ASN A 285 -4.40 -15.31 -10.25
CA ASN A 285 -4.03 -16.74 -10.24
C ASN A 285 -2.54 -16.99 -10.49
N VAL A 286 -1.82 -16.04 -11.09
CA VAL A 286 -0.39 -16.19 -11.41
C VAL A 286 0.45 -15.18 -10.62
N ILE A 287 0.17 -13.87 -10.78
CA ILE A 287 1.00 -12.81 -10.22
C ILE A 287 0.84 -12.75 -8.70
N ALA A 288 -0.40 -12.73 -8.20
CA ALA A 288 -0.68 -12.63 -6.78
C ALA A 288 -0.10 -13.82 -5.98
N PRO A 289 -0.25 -15.10 -6.37
CA PRO A 289 0.40 -16.21 -5.67
C PRO A 289 1.93 -16.10 -5.65
N MET A 290 2.55 -15.76 -6.78
CA MET A 290 4.02 -15.59 -6.87
C MET A 290 4.54 -14.49 -5.92
N ILE A 291 3.73 -13.48 -5.66
CA ILE A 291 4.04 -12.36 -4.78
C ILE A 291 3.68 -12.70 -3.32
N MET A 292 2.52 -13.35 -3.12
CA MET A 292 1.92 -13.58 -1.79
C MET A 292 2.56 -14.68 -0.96
N GLU A 293 3.39 -15.58 -1.51
CA GLU A 293 4.12 -16.58 -0.69
C GLU A 293 4.89 -15.96 0.47
N ARG A 294 5.15 -14.65 0.44
CA ARG A 294 5.93 -13.90 1.43
C ARG A 294 5.16 -12.75 2.11
N GLN A 295 3.88 -12.55 1.80
CA GLN A 295 3.12 -11.39 2.30
C GLN A 295 2.14 -11.74 3.42
N VAL A 296 1.77 -10.72 4.20
CA VAL A 296 0.69 -10.81 5.18
C VAL A 296 -0.63 -10.93 4.46
N HIS A 297 -1.39 -11.97 4.77
CA HIS A 297 -2.75 -12.14 4.27
C HIS A 297 -3.63 -11.03 4.83
N LEU A 298 -3.85 -9.99 4.04
CA LEU A 298 -4.72 -8.87 4.41
C LEU A 298 -6.15 -9.19 3.97
N PRO A 299 -7.13 -9.21 4.89
CA PRO A 299 -8.53 -9.40 4.53
C PRO A 299 -8.99 -8.29 3.57
N PRO A 300 -9.66 -8.61 2.44
CA PRO A 300 -10.08 -7.61 1.46
C PRO A 300 -10.92 -6.47 2.05
N VAL A 301 -11.79 -6.77 2.99
CA VAL A 301 -12.64 -5.78 3.68
C VAL A 301 -11.78 -4.76 4.45
N LEU A 302 -10.75 -5.22 5.17
CA LEU A 302 -9.85 -4.31 5.90
C LEU A 302 -9.02 -3.48 4.94
N THR A 303 -8.61 -4.04 3.80
CA THR A 303 -7.88 -3.31 2.76
C THR A 303 -8.73 -2.19 2.18
N MET A 304 -10.00 -2.48 1.81
CA MET A 304 -10.94 -1.46 1.34
C MET A 304 -11.20 -0.38 2.39
N LEU A 305 -11.43 -0.80 3.64
CA LEU A 305 -11.64 0.15 4.75
C LEU A 305 -10.42 1.05 4.95
N SER A 306 -9.21 0.48 4.92
CA SER A 306 -7.97 1.24 5.03
C SER A 306 -7.83 2.27 3.90
N VAL A 307 -8.13 1.88 2.66
CA VAL A 307 -8.10 2.80 1.50
C VAL A 307 -9.08 3.95 1.72
N LEU A 308 -10.33 3.67 2.12
CA LEU A 308 -11.34 4.72 2.36
C LEU A 308 -10.96 5.65 3.51
N VAL A 309 -10.49 5.09 4.62
CA VAL A 309 -10.06 5.88 5.80
C VAL A 309 -8.86 6.74 5.45
N MET A 310 -7.85 6.18 4.81
CA MET A 310 -6.63 6.92 4.48
C MET A 310 -6.88 7.97 3.40
N ALA A 311 -7.76 7.70 2.43
CA ALA A 311 -8.21 8.69 1.45
C ALA A 311 -8.93 9.87 2.10
N HIS A 312 -9.77 9.59 3.12
CA HIS A 312 -10.49 10.65 3.84
C HIS A 312 -9.58 11.49 4.74
N LEU A 313 -8.57 10.87 5.36
CA LEU A 313 -7.68 11.55 6.31
C LEU A 313 -6.54 12.32 5.63
N LEU A 314 -6.00 11.81 4.53
CA LEU A 314 -4.72 12.24 3.95
C LEU A 314 -4.77 12.32 2.41
N ASP A 315 -5.97 12.41 1.84
CA ASP A 315 -6.21 12.55 0.40
C ASP A 315 -5.43 11.53 -0.46
N VAL A 316 -4.88 11.97 -1.58
CA VAL A 316 -4.15 11.15 -2.56
C VAL A 316 -2.93 10.46 -1.94
N ILE A 317 -2.21 11.14 -1.05
CA ILE A 317 -1.03 10.56 -0.40
C ILE A 317 -1.44 9.43 0.55
N GLY A 318 -2.59 9.58 1.22
CA GLY A 318 -3.19 8.53 2.04
C GLY A 318 -3.50 7.26 1.25
N LEU A 319 -4.01 7.39 0.02
CA LEU A 319 -4.25 6.24 -0.87
C LEU A 319 -2.98 5.42 -1.14
N LEU A 320 -1.85 6.09 -1.37
CA LEU A 320 -0.57 5.42 -1.68
C LEU A 320 -0.05 4.59 -0.51
N VAL A 321 -0.30 5.02 0.72
CA VAL A 321 0.22 4.36 1.93
C VAL A 321 -0.82 3.51 2.66
N ALA A 322 -2.07 3.48 2.20
CA ALA A 322 -3.16 2.77 2.88
C ALA A 322 -2.83 1.31 3.19
N VAL A 323 -2.32 0.57 2.20
CA VAL A 323 -1.99 -0.85 2.36
C VAL A 323 -0.79 -1.08 3.29
N PRO A 324 0.36 -0.38 3.13
CA PRO A 324 1.49 -0.57 4.05
C PRO A 324 1.19 -0.10 5.48
N VAL A 325 0.33 0.91 5.66
CA VAL A 325 -0.15 1.30 7.00
C VAL A 325 -1.00 0.18 7.59
N LEU A 326 -1.96 -0.36 6.86
CA LEU A 326 -2.75 -1.51 7.31
C LEU A 326 -1.88 -2.71 7.65
N ALA A 327 -0.92 -3.05 6.77
CA ALA A 327 0.03 -4.15 7.01
C ALA A 327 0.81 -3.93 8.31
N SER A 328 1.27 -2.70 8.56
CA SER A 328 1.97 -2.33 9.79
C SER A 328 1.08 -2.50 11.02
N VAL A 329 -0.15 -2.01 10.97
CA VAL A 329 -1.14 -2.18 12.06
C VAL A 329 -1.41 -3.66 12.33
N MET A 330 -1.61 -4.46 11.28
CA MET A 330 -1.85 -5.90 11.41
C MET A 330 -0.67 -6.65 12.06
N VAL A 331 0.57 -6.31 11.70
CA VAL A 331 1.77 -6.88 12.34
C VAL A 331 1.80 -6.54 13.83
N VAL A 332 1.54 -5.27 14.18
CA VAL A 332 1.51 -4.80 15.58
C VAL A 332 0.41 -5.52 16.36
N VAL A 333 -0.82 -5.55 15.84
CA VAL A 333 -1.97 -6.22 16.47
C VAL A 333 -1.68 -7.71 16.65
N ARG A 334 -1.21 -8.39 15.62
CA ARG A 334 -0.90 -9.82 15.68
C ARG A 334 0.18 -10.13 16.72
N ARG A 335 1.27 -9.34 16.73
CA ARG A 335 2.41 -9.59 17.63
C ARG A 335 2.09 -9.24 19.08
N ILE A 336 1.45 -8.10 19.33
CA ILE A 336 1.17 -7.61 20.69
C ILE A 336 -0.12 -8.21 21.21
N TYR A 337 -1.24 -8.01 20.51
CA TYR A 337 -2.54 -8.38 21.04
C TYR A 337 -2.81 -9.89 20.94
N VAL A 338 -2.67 -10.49 19.75
CA VAL A 338 -2.99 -11.91 19.57
C VAL A 338 -1.98 -12.80 20.28
N HIS A 339 -0.68 -12.69 19.94
CA HIS A 339 0.32 -13.62 20.47
C HIS A 339 0.65 -13.39 21.93
N ARG A 340 0.68 -12.14 22.41
CA ARG A 340 1.08 -11.85 23.78
C ARG A 340 -0.10 -11.79 24.75
N VAL A 341 -1.21 -11.14 24.38
CA VAL A 341 -2.35 -10.95 25.26
C VAL A 341 -3.29 -12.17 25.21
N LEU A 342 -3.75 -12.58 24.00
CA LEU A 342 -4.73 -13.65 23.88
C LEU A 342 -4.11 -15.05 24.03
N GLU A 343 -2.98 -15.31 23.36
CA GLU A 343 -2.37 -16.64 23.39
C GLU A 343 -1.35 -16.82 24.54
N GLY A 344 -0.97 -15.76 25.20
CA GLY A 344 -0.02 -15.78 26.35
C GLY A 344 1.37 -16.34 25.99
N LYS A 345 1.70 -16.47 24.70
CA LYS A 345 2.95 -17.10 24.23
C LYS A 345 4.22 -16.37 24.70
N GLY A 346 4.12 -15.05 24.93
CA GLY A 346 5.25 -14.25 25.41
C GLY A 346 5.58 -14.52 26.89
N PHE A 347 4.59 -14.84 27.75
CA PHE A 347 4.81 -15.18 29.15
C PHE A 347 5.35 -16.61 29.30
N ARG A 348 4.89 -17.53 28.46
CA ARG A 348 5.35 -18.94 28.50
C ARG A 348 6.79 -19.11 28.08
N ARG A 349 7.34 -18.29 27.18
CA ARG A 349 8.71 -18.41 26.71
C ARG A 349 9.74 -17.99 27.77
N ALA A 350 9.46 -16.93 28.52
CA ALA A 350 10.36 -16.48 29.60
C ALA A 350 10.44 -17.46 30.78
N VAL A 351 9.36 -18.23 30.98
CA VAL A 351 9.32 -19.28 32.05
C VAL A 351 9.81 -20.64 31.51
N ARG A 352 9.79 -20.84 30.17
CA ARG A 352 10.07 -22.14 29.55
C ARG A 352 11.54 -22.40 29.27
N ASP A 353 12.35 -21.34 29.16
CA ASP A 353 13.78 -21.45 28.77
C ASP A 353 14.75 -21.41 29.96
N GLN A 354 14.25 -21.21 31.19
CA GLN A 354 15.06 -21.32 32.39
C GLN A 354 14.53 -22.45 33.28
N PRO A 355 15.39 -23.38 33.74
CA PRO A 355 14.98 -24.39 34.69
C PRO A 355 14.52 -23.70 35.98
N LEU A 356 13.33 -24.06 36.43
CA LEU A 356 12.79 -23.59 37.71
C LEU A 356 13.50 -24.34 38.84
N GLU A 357 14.29 -23.63 39.64
CA GLU A 357 14.78 -24.15 40.93
C GLU A 357 13.67 -24.10 41.97
N VAL A 358 13.11 -25.24 42.30
CA VAL A 358 12.14 -25.36 43.40
C VAL A 358 12.88 -25.79 44.64
N ARG A 359 13.06 -24.90 45.63
CA ARG A 359 13.58 -25.22 46.96
C ARG A 359 12.51 -25.98 47.75
N LEU A 360 12.82 -27.21 48.09
CA LEU A 360 11.96 -28.02 48.98
C LEU A 360 12.31 -27.76 50.43
N PRO A 361 11.30 -27.71 51.33
CA PRO A 361 11.55 -27.51 52.77
C PRO A 361 12.46 -28.55 53.44
N ALA A 362 12.73 -29.67 52.80
CA ALA A 362 13.60 -30.75 53.29
C ALA A 362 15.07 -30.64 52.81
N GLY A 363 15.47 -29.53 52.16
CA GLY A 363 16.89 -29.28 51.86
C GLY A 363 17.41 -29.84 50.55
N GLY A 364 16.58 -30.15 49.57
CA GLY A 364 16.95 -30.53 48.21
C GLY A 364 16.49 -29.50 47.19
N ASP A 365 17.32 -29.17 46.20
CA ASP A 365 16.96 -28.35 45.05
C ASP A 365 16.56 -29.28 43.90
N VAL A 366 15.33 -29.10 43.36
CA VAL A 366 14.84 -29.85 42.18
C VAL A 366 14.82 -28.94 40.99
N LEU A 367 15.59 -29.26 39.94
CA LEU A 367 15.58 -28.59 38.66
C LEU A 367 14.43 -29.13 37.80
N VAL A 368 13.41 -28.31 37.55
CA VAL A 368 12.30 -28.65 36.67
C VAL A 368 12.64 -28.15 35.28
N HIS A 369 12.92 -29.07 34.35
CA HIS A 369 13.15 -28.70 32.95
C HIS A 369 11.83 -28.30 32.25
N PRO A 370 11.89 -27.28 31.38
CA PRO A 370 10.68 -26.76 30.70
C PRO A 370 9.98 -27.74 29.77
N GLU A 371 10.63 -28.83 29.38
CA GLU A 371 10.07 -29.86 28.51
C GLU A 371 9.20 -30.91 29.25
N ALA A 372 9.22 -30.93 30.58
CA ALA A 372 8.38 -31.83 31.33
C ALA A 372 6.90 -31.41 31.28
N GLN A 373 6.12 -32.13 30.52
CA GLN A 373 4.68 -31.81 30.34
C GLN A 373 3.84 -31.97 31.60
N GLN A 374 4.23 -32.78 32.56
CA GLN A 374 3.60 -32.93 33.92
C GLN A 374 4.66 -33.42 34.90
N VAL A 375 4.97 -32.64 35.89
CA VAL A 375 5.72 -33.09 37.07
C VAL A 375 4.72 -33.22 38.22
N THR A 376 4.38 -34.42 38.62
CA THR A 376 3.61 -34.65 39.84
C THR A 376 4.56 -34.50 41.03
N LEU A 377 4.16 -33.72 42.02
CA LEU A 377 4.94 -33.52 43.27
C LEU A 377 5.44 -34.81 43.91
N PRO A 378 4.71 -35.94 43.93
CA PRO A 378 5.21 -37.18 44.46
C PRO A 378 6.42 -37.76 43.73
N ALA A 379 6.48 -37.64 42.41
CA ALA A 379 7.59 -38.17 41.59
C ALA A 379 8.89 -37.33 41.74
N ALA A 380 8.75 -36.05 42.10
CA ALA A 380 9.88 -35.18 42.36
C ALA A 380 10.51 -35.36 43.76
N LEU A 381 9.77 -36.00 44.69
CA LEU A 381 10.24 -36.28 46.04
C LEU A 381 10.93 -37.66 46.16
N GLU A 382 10.76 -38.54 45.16
CA GLU A 382 11.39 -39.87 45.10
C GLU A 382 12.69 -39.93 44.31
N SER A 383 13.10 -38.83 43.66
CA SER A 383 14.36 -38.68 42.92
C SER A 383 15.38 -37.86 43.72
#